data_58b1d895d8bedd6b91d79841adc58bc6
#
_entry.id   58b1d895d8bedd6b91d79841adc58bc6
#
_cell.length_a   1.000
_cell.length_b   1.000
_cell.length_c   1.000
_cell.angle_alpha   90.00
_cell.angle_beta   90.00
_cell.angle_gamma   90.00
#
_symmetry.space_group_name_H-M   'P 1'
#
loop_
_entity.id
_entity.type
_entity.pdbx_description
1 polymer ?
#
loop_
_entity_poly.entity_id
_entity_poly.type
_entity_poly.pdbx_seq_one_letter_code
_entity_poly.pdbx_strand_id
1 'polypeptide(L)'
;MNMKLPVVAMALSLGLSTASATEQDPIKVTPAGTQPSSAGGEQNFTGSVRVDSRFQATAPARVGGGIVTFEPGARTAWHTHPLGQTLIVTAGVGRVQKWDDAVQEIRPGDIVWIPPGVKHWHGASPTMGMSHIAISEGLDGKSVKWMEKVSKEEYERGPS
;
A
#
# COMPACT_ATOMS: atom_id res chain seq x y z
N MET A 1 -32.19 79.34 29.41
CA MET A 1 -31.38 78.20 29.94
C MET A 1 -31.52 77.11 28.91
N ASN A 2 -30.57 77.05 27.91
CA ASN A 2 -30.64 76.16 26.77
C ASN A 2 -29.69 74.98 27.04
N MET A 3 -30.30 73.83 27.23
CA MET A 3 -29.60 72.55 27.44
C MET A 3 -29.41 71.87 26.10
N LYS A 4 -28.15 71.80 25.59
CA LYS A 4 -27.81 71.01 24.40
C LYS A 4 -27.46 69.60 24.80
N LEU A 5 -28.22 68.65 24.26
CA LEU A 5 -27.90 67.19 24.37
C LEU A 5 -26.81 66.81 23.36
N PRO A 6 -25.84 65.98 23.72
CA PRO A 6 -24.89 65.45 22.76
C PRO A 6 -25.47 64.31 21.97
N VAL A 7 -25.27 64.34 20.62
CA VAL A 7 -25.55 63.22 19.72
C VAL A 7 -24.37 62.26 19.78
N VAL A 8 -24.64 61.05 20.26
CA VAL A 8 -23.63 59.94 20.19
C VAL A 8 -23.75 59.27 18.85
N ALA A 9 -22.74 59.45 18.00
CA ALA A 9 -22.65 58.71 16.74
C ALA A 9 -22.08 57.29 17.01
N MET A 10 -22.91 56.28 16.79
CA MET A 10 -22.53 54.87 16.90
C MET A 10 -21.91 54.45 15.56
N ALA A 11 -20.59 54.29 15.51
CA ALA A 11 -19.89 53.79 14.32
C ALA A 11 -20.05 52.25 14.23
N LEU A 12 -20.78 51.80 13.23
CA LEU A 12 -20.94 50.36 12.91
C LEU A 12 -19.72 49.91 12.11
N SER A 13 -18.76 49.21 12.72
CA SER A 13 -17.62 48.61 12.05
C SER A 13 -18.06 47.31 11.40
N LEU A 14 -18.25 47.28 10.05
CA LEU A 14 -18.36 46.05 9.28
C LEU A 14 -17.01 45.37 9.26
N GLY A 15 -16.84 44.32 10.05
CA GLY A 15 -15.72 43.39 9.93
C GLY A 15 -15.86 42.56 8.64
N LEU A 16 -15.07 42.89 7.62
CA LEU A 16 -14.87 41.96 6.49
C LEU A 16 -14.10 40.74 6.99
N SER A 17 -14.81 39.61 7.18
CA SER A 17 -14.16 38.30 7.31
C SER A 17 -13.62 37.91 5.94
N THR A 18 -12.33 38.06 5.71
CA THR A 18 -11.65 37.44 4.59
C THR A 18 -11.63 35.93 4.82
N ALA A 19 -12.45 35.18 4.10
CA ALA A 19 -12.34 33.74 4.01
C ALA A 19 -10.97 33.43 3.40
N SER A 20 -10.05 32.91 4.23
CA SER A 20 -8.77 32.40 3.74
C SER A 20 -9.10 31.17 2.89
N ALA A 21 -8.87 31.25 1.58
CA ALA A 21 -8.92 30.10 0.71
C ALA A 21 -7.88 29.09 1.24
N THR A 22 -8.28 27.90 1.64
CA THR A 22 -7.37 26.82 1.97
C THR A 22 -6.58 26.50 0.70
N GLU A 23 -5.30 26.83 0.69
CA GLU A 23 -4.38 26.46 -0.39
C GLU A 23 -4.40 24.94 -0.51
N GLN A 24 -4.84 24.43 -1.67
CA GLN A 24 -4.87 22.99 -1.92
C GLN A 24 -3.45 22.52 -2.23
N ASP A 25 -3.08 21.37 -1.66
CA ASP A 25 -1.79 20.76 -1.95
C ASP A 25 -1.66 20.47 -3.46
N PRO A 26 -0.48 20.73 -4.06
CA PRO A 26 -0.27 20.51 -5.49
C PRO A 26 -0.26 19.00 -5.80
N ILE A 27 -0.62 18.66 -7.05
CA ILE A 27 -0.45 17.29 -7.57
C ILE A 27 1.04 16.95 -7.53
N LYS A 28 1.38 15.85 -6.85
CA LYS A 28 2.76 15.37 -6.74
C LYS A 28 3.01 14.21 -7.71
N VAL A 29 3.93 14.38 -8.64
CA VAL A 29 4.44 13.33 -9.51
C VAL A 29 5.79 12.87 -8.99
N THR A 30 5.95 11.55 -8.75
CA THR A 30 7.24 10.92 -8.47
C THR A 30 7.70 10.23 -9.75
N PRO A 31 8.70 10.76 -10.47
CA PRO A 31 9.14 10.17 -11.73
C PRO A 31 9.71 8.75 -11.52
N ALA A 32 9.49 7.87 -12.50
CA ALA A 32 10.04 6.52 -12.48
C ALA A 32 11.57 6.55 -12.36
N GLY A 33 12.14 5.64 -11.58
CA GLY A 33 13.59 5.52 -11.40
C GLY A 33 14.21 6.55 -10.43
N THR A 34 13.43 7.45 -9.83
CA THR A 34 13.96 8.43 -8.86
C THR A 34 14.03 7.90 -7.43
N GLN A 35 13.37 6.78 -7.16
CA GLN A 35 13.43 6.14 -5.85
C GLN A 35 14.42 4.97 -5.88
N PRO A 36 15.21 4.77 -4.82
CA PRO A 36 16.13 3.64 -4.76
C PRO A 36 15.37 2.32 -4.63
N SER A 37 15.88 1.29 -5.30
CA SER A 37 15.47 -0.09 -5.05
C SER A 37 15.92 -0.56 -3.67
N SER A 38 15.16 -1.44 -3.05
CA SER A 38 15.54 -2.09 -1.80
C SER A 38 15.39 -3.60 -1.90
N ALA A 39 16.29 -4.34 -1.27
CA ALA A 39 16.13 -5.78 -1.12
C ALA A 39 14.96 -6.11 -0.19
N GLY A 40 14.25 -7.18 -0.45
CA GLY A 40 13.32 -7.79 0.51
C GLY A 40 14.12 -8.29 1.71
N GLY A 41 13.70 -7.93 2.94
CA GLY A 41 14.39 -8.39 4.14
C GLY A 41 14.28 -9.90 4.34
N GLU A 42 15.39 -10.56 4.65
CA GLU A 42 15.45 -12.01 4.84
C GLU A 42 14.48 -12.54 5.90
N GLN A 43 14.09 -11.72 6.90
CA GLN A 43 13.09 -12.09 7.89
C GLN A 43 11.69 -12.31 7.28
N ASN A 44 11.36 -11.62 6.18
CA ASN A 44 10.02 -11.60 5.58
C ASN A 44 9.94 -12.30 4.22
N PHE A 45 11.10 -12.63 3.62
CA PHE A 45 11.18 -13.24 2.30
C PHE A 45 12.13 -14.44 2.29
N THR A 46 11.86 -15.39 1.42
CA THR A 46 12.77 -16.48 1.05
C THR A 46 13.20 -16.26 -0.38
N GLY A 47 14.49 -16.42 -0.67
CA GLY A 47 15.06 -16.14 -2.00
C GLY A 47 15.29 -14.65 -2.24
N SER A 48 15.63 -14.29 -3.47
CA SER A 48 15.95 -12.92 -3.86
C SER A 48 14.69 -12.14 -4.26
N VAL A 49 14.45 -11.04 -3.56
CA VAL A 49 13.30 -10.16 -3.80
C VAL A 49 13.77 -8.71 -3.81
N ARG A 50 13.25 -7.94 -4.77
CA ARG A 50 13.47 -6.49 -4.88
C ARG A 50 12.15 -5.74 -4.75
N VAL A 51 12.18 -4.62 -4.04
CA VAL A 51 11.04 -3.72 -3.88
C VAL A 51 11.40 -2.35 -4.42
N ASP A 52 10.62 -1.89 -5.39
CA ASP A 52 10.78 -0.64 -6.11
C ASP A 52 9.54 0.26 -5.97
N SER A 53 9.67 1.53 -6.37
CA SER A 53 8.57 2.48 -6.54
C SER A 53 7.57 2.49 -5.39
N ARG A 54 8.07 2.49 -4.16
CA ARG A 54 7.22 2.55 -2.97
C ARG A 54 6.46 3.86 -2.92
N PHE A 55 5.20 3.79 -2.57
CA PHE A 55 4.37 4.97 -2.35
C PHE A 55 3.56 4.83 -1.06
N GLN A 56 3.23 5.96 -0.48
CA GLN A 56 2.33 6.08 0.65
C GLN A 56 1.50 7.35 0.45
N ALA A 57 0.19 7.22 0.52
CA ALA A 57 -0.70 8.36 0.48
C ALA A 57 -0.61 9.20 1.75
N THR A 58 -0.96 10.47 1.62
CA THR A 58 -1.07 11.40 2.75
C THR A 58 -2.45 11.28 3.41
N ALA A 59 -2.49 11.40 4.74
CA ALA A 59 -3.76 11.40 5.48
C ALA A 59 -4.76 12.42 4.88
N PRO A 60 -6.07 12.09 4.83
CA PRO A 60 -6.75 10.95 5.49
C PRO A 60 -6.67 9.62 4.71
N ALA A 61 -6.09 9.60 3.51
CA ALA A 61 -5.88 8.36 2.77
C ALA A 61 -4.84 7.47 3.48
N ARG A 62 -5.04 6.14 3.38
CA ARG A 62 -4.22 5.15 4.09
C ARG A 62 -3.53 4.16 3.15
N VAL A 63 -3.74 4.34 1.85
CA VAL A 63 -3.22 3.45 0.83
C VAL A 63 -1.72 3.62 0.66
N GLY A 64 -1.03 2.49 0.55
CA GLY A 64 0.38 2.42 0.20
C GLY A 64 0.66 1.20 -0.66
N GLY A 65 1.85 1.13 -1.21
CA GLY A 65 2.23 0.01 -2.06
C GLY A 65 3.62 0.14 -2.66
N GLY A 66 3.88 -0.70 -3.65
CA GLY A 66 5.13 -0.72 -4.39
C GLY A 66 5.14 -1.83 -5.42
N ILE A 67 6.18 -1.86 -6.24
CA ILE A 67 6.45 -2.94 -7.17
C ILE A 67 7.35 -3.95 -6.47
N VAL A 68 6.96 -5.22 -6.46
CA VAL A 68 7.74 -6.30 -5.87
C VAL A 68 8.12 -7.30 -6.95
N THR A 69 9.41 -7.53 -7.12
CA THR A 69 9.96 -8.49 -8.07
C THR A 69 10.60 -9.64 -7.31
N PHE A 70 10.17 -10.85 -7.64
CA PHE A 70 10.63 -12.11 -7.09
C PHE A 70 11.45 -12.87 -8.14
N GLU A 71 12.66 -13.28 -7.81
CA GLU A 71 13.41 -14.24 -8.61
C GLU A 71 12.77 -15.64 -8.54
N PRO A 72 13.07 -16.56 -9.48
CA PRO A 72 12.50 -17.92 -9.44
C PRO A 72 12.65 -18.57 -8.07
N GLY A 73 11.57 -19.12 -7.53
CA GLY A 73 11.52 -19.74 -6.22
C GLY A 73 11.41 -18.78 -5.03
N ALA A 74 11.56 -17.47 -5.25
CA ALA A 74 11.44 -16.49 -4.18
C ALA A 74 9.97 -16.25 -3.78
N ARG A 75 9.74 -16.02 -2.49
CA ARG A 75 8.39 -15.87 -1.92
C ARG A 75 8.38 -15.08 -0.63
N THR A 76 7.22 -14.59 -0.25
CA THR A 76 6.98 -13.99 1.07
C THR A 76 6.96 -15.05 2.17
N ALA A 77 7.14 -14.65 3.42
CA ALA A 77 6.64 -15.40 4.56
C ALA A 77 5.09 -15.40 4.54
N TRP A 78 4.46 -16.24 5.36
CA TRP A 78 3.05 -16.11 5.70
C TRP A 78 2.80 -14.75 6.34
N HIS A 79 1.70 -14.10 5.96
CA HIS A 79 1.35 -12.78 6.51
C HIS A 79 -0.13 -12.46 6.36
N THR A 80 -0.57 -11.39 7.02
CA THR A 80 -1.93 -10.85 6.90
C THR A 80 -1.88 -9.34 6.71
N HIS A 81 -2.95 -8.80 6.13
CA HIS A 81 -3.18 -7.35 6.02
C HIS A 81 -4.47 -6.97 6.76
N PRO A 82 -4.46 -5.94 7.62
CA PRO A 82 -5.64 -5.59 8.43
C PRO A 82 -6.85 -5.15 7.58
N LEU A 83 -6.62 -4.54 6.44
CA LEU A 83 -7.65 -4.05 5.51
C LEU A 83 -7.61 -4.75 4.14
N GLY A 84 -6.91 -5.90 4.06
CA GLY A 84 -6.74 -6.65 2.82
C GLY A 84 -5.59 -6.14 1.95
N GLN A 85 -5.36 -6.86 0.85
CA GLN A 85 -4.32 -6.54 -0.13
C GLN A 85 -4.83 -6.81 -1.54
N THR A 86 -4.46 -5.93 -2.48
CA THR A 86 -4.61 -6.17 -3.91
C THR A 86 -3.23 -6.38 -4.53
N LEU A 87 -3.08 -7.43 -5.33
CA LEU A 87 -1.91 -7.63 -6.20
C LEU A 87 -2.35 -7.48 -7.65
N ILE A 88 -1.58 -6.75 -8.43
CA ILE A 88 -1.74 -6.66 -9.89
C ILE A 88 -0.48 -7.24 -10.50
N VAL A 89 -0.58 -8.41 -11.11
CA VAL A 89 0.57 -9.09 -11.71
C VAL A 89 0.97 -8.38 -13.00
N THR A 90 2.25 -8.02 -13.11
CA THR A 90 2.76 -7.25 -14.25
C THR A 90 3.71 -8.04 -15.15
N ALA A 91 4.39 -9.06 -14.61
CA ALA A 91 5.33 -9.87 -15.38
C ALA A 91 5.53 -11.27 -14.77
N GLY A 92 5.91 -12.24 -15.59
CA GLY A 92 6.34 -13.56 -15.17
C GLY A 92 5.22 -14.52 -14.79
N VAL A 93 5.52 -15.47 -13.89
CA VAL A 93 4.58 -16.46 -13.39
C VAL A 93 4.72 -16.55 -11.88
N GLY A 94 3.64 -16.28 -11.16
CA GLY A 94 3.61 -16.29 -9.71
C GLY A 94 2.67 -17.36 -9.14
N ARG A 95 2.68 -17.41 -7.82
CA ARG A 95 1.82 -18.27 -7.00
C ARG A 95 1.29 -17.46 -5.83
N VAL A 96 0.06 -17.74 -5.44
CA VAL A 96 -0.57 -17.24 -4.22
C VAL A 96 -1.28 -18.38 -3.53
N GLN A 97 -1.28 -18.39 -2.20
CA GLN A 97 -1.99 -19.37 -1.40
C GLN A 97 -2.56 -18.73 -0.14
N LYS A 98 -3.81 -18.97 0.13
CA LYS A 98 -4.43 -18.80 1.44
C LYS A 98 -4.08 -20.00 2.32
N TRP A 99 -3.91 -19.78 3.63
CA TRP A 99 -3.67 -20.87 4.60
C TRP A 99 -4.73 -21.96 4.48
N ASP A 100 -4.26 -23.22 4.47
CA ASP A 100 -5.07 -24.43 4.32
C ASP A 100 -5.89 -24.52 3.02
N ASP A 101 -5.48 -23.81 1.96
CA ASP A 101 -6.14 -23.86 0.66
C ASP A 101 -5.16 -24.30 -0.43
N ALA A 102 -5.65 -24.53 -1.63
CA ALA A 102 -4.81 -24.86 -2.79
C ALA A 102 -3.94 -23.66 -3.21
N VAL A 103 -2.75 -23.95 -3.71
CA VAL A 103 -1.92 -22.95 -4.38
C VAL A 103 -2.56 -22.58 -5.71
N GLN A 104 -2.66 -21.29 -6.00
CA GLN A 104 -3.15 -20.78 -7.28
C GLN A 104 -1.99 -20.17 -8.06
N GLU A 105 -1.91 -20.46 -9.36
CA GLU A 105 -1.00 -19.77 -10.27
C GLU A 105 -1.59 -18.43 -10.67
N ILE A 106 -0.74 -17.40 -10.75
CA ILE A 106 -1.11 -16.04 -11.16
C ILE A 106 -0.19 -15.56 -12.28
N ARG A 107 -0.76 -14.83 -13.26
CA ARG A 107 -0.11 -14.41 -14.49
C ARG A 107 -0.32 -12.91 -14.77
N PRO A 108 0.45 -12.30 -15.66
CA PRO A 108 0.31 -10.89 -16.02
C PRO A 108 -1.12 -10.55 -16.46
N GLY A 109 -1.66 -9.49 -15.84
CA GLY A 109 -3.06 -9.06 -16.01
C GLY A 109 -4.01 -9.55 -14.91
N ASP A 110 -3.62 -10.57 -14.14
CA ASP A 110 -4.44 -11.02 -13.02
C ASP A 110 -4.47 -9.97 -11.90
N ILE A 111 -5.66 -9.81 -11.32
CA ILE A 111 -5.90 -9.01 -10.12
C ILE A 111 -6.29 -9.96 -8.99
N VAL A 112 -5.45 -10.02 -7.96
CA VAL A 112 -5.65 -10.89 -6.80
C VAL A 112 -6.16 -10.03 -5.64
N TRP A 113 -7.35 -10.34 -5.14
CA TRP A 113 -7.86 -9.72 -3.93
C TRP A 113 -7.71 -10.67 -2.74
N ILE A 114 -6.99 -10.23 -1.73
CA ILE A 114 -6.81 -10.94 -0.47
C ILE A 114 -7.61 -10.19 0.61
N PRO A 115 -8.68 -10.79 1.15
CA PRO A 115 -9.52 -10.13 2.15
C PRO A 115 -8.81 -9.79 3.46
N PRO A 116 -9.34 -8.84 4.26
CA PRO A 116 -8.78 -8.48 5.55
C PRO A 116 -8.55 -9.68 6.47
N GLY A 117 -7.37 -9.74 7.09
CA GLY A 117 -7.01 -10.78 8.07
C GLY A 117 -6.71 -12.16 7.50
N VAL A 118 -6.85 -12.38 6.19
CA VAL A 118 -6.55 -13.67 5.58
C VAL A 118 -5.06 -13.94 5.61
N LYS A 119 -4.65 -15.06 6.26
CA LYS A 119 -3.28 -15.55 6.25
C LYS A 119 -2.96 -16.13 4.89
N HIS A 120 -1.92 -15.61 4.24
CA HIS A 120 -1.53 -15.98 2.87
C HIS A 120 -0.05 -15.76 2.63
N TRP A 121 0.43 -16.31 1.53
CA TRP A 121 1.72 -15.98 0.94
C TRP A 121 1.58 -15.82 -0.58
N HIS A 122 2.53 -15.15 -1.20
CA HIS A 122 2.69 -15.05 -2.65
C HIS A 122 4.16 -14.97 -3.03
N GLY A 123 4.47 -15.30 -4.27
CA GLY A 123 5.83 -15.28 -4.80
C GLY A 123 5.91 -15.76 -6.24
N ALA A 124 7.12 -15.95 -6.72
CA ALA A 124 7.40 -16.48 -8.04
C ALA A 124 7.12 -17.98 -8.13
N SER A 125 6.98 -18.50 -9.36
CA SER A 125 7.02 -19.94 -9.61
C SER A 125 8.45 -20.50 -9.39
N PRO A 126 8.65 -21.81 -9.33
CA PRO A 126 9.99 -22.39 -9.13
C PRO A 126 10.98 -22.06 -10.25
N THR A 127 10.50 -21.85 -11.46
CA THR A 127 11.33 -21.74 -12.67
C THR A 127 11.27 -20.36 -13.34
N MET A 128 10.29 -19.53 -13.01
CA MET A 128 10.11 -18.19 -13.57
C MET A 128 9.92 -17.16 -12.46
N GLY A 129 10.59 -16.02 -12.59
CA GLY A 129 10.36 -14.87 -11.73
C GLY A 129 8.96 -14.28 -11.92
N MET A 130 8.55 -13.44 -10.99
CA MET A 130 7.25 -12.74 -11.04
C MET A 130 7.41 -11.32 -10.51
N SER A 131 6.72 -10.38 -11.14
CA SER A 131 6.56 -9.02 -10.62
C SER A 131 5.08 -8.68 -10.49
N HIS A 132 4.75 -7.96 -9.43
CA HIS A 132 3.41 -7.41 -9.22
C HIS A 132 3.48 -6.02 -8.57
N ILE A 133 2.40 -5.26 -8.70
CA ILE A 133 2.12 -4.09 -7.87
C ILE A 133 1.36 -4.60 -6.65
N ALA A 134 1.89 -4.33 -5.45
CA ALA A 134 1.21 -4.61 -4.19
C ALA A 134 0.57 -3.32 -3.67
N ILE A 135 -0.71 -3.39 -3.30
CA ILE A 135 -1.48 -2.26 -2.76
C ILE A 135 -2.17 -2.72 -1.48
N SER A 136 -2.00 -1.97 -0.40
CA SER A 136 -2.68 -2.24 0.88
C SER A 136 -2.94 -0.94 1.63
N GLU A 137 -3.90 -0.98 2.55
CA GLU A 137 -4.16 0.14 3.44
C GLU A 137 -3.63 -0.14 4.85
N GLY A 138 -3.18 0.93 5.51
CA GLY A 138 -2.78 0.88 6.91
C GLY A 138 -3.96 1.05 7.87
N LEU A 139 -3.94 0.31 8.97
CA LEU A 139 -4.80 0.49 10.13
C LEU A 139 -3.93 0.66 11.36
N ASP A 140 -4.11 1.73 12.12
CA ASP A 140 -3.31 2.07 13.31
C ASP A 140 -1.79 2.04 13.03
N GLY A 141 -1.39 2.58 11.87
CA GLY A 141 0.00 2.67 11.44
C GLY A 141 0.63 1.36 10.94
N LYS A 142 -0.15 0.28 10.81
CA LYS A 142 0.32 -1.02 10.33
C LYS A 142 -0.46 -1.45 9.10
N SER A 143 0.26 -1.85 8.03
CA SER A 143 -0.36 -2.40 6.81
C SER A 143 -0.17 -3.90 6.67
N VAL A 144 0.73 -4.52 7.43
CA VAL A 144 1.08 -5.94 7.34
C VAL A 144 1.45 -6.49 8.72
N LYS A 145 1.09 -7.75 8.97
CA LYS A 145 1.57 -8.57 10.08
C LYS A 145 2.28 -9.79 9.51
N TRP A 146 3.61 -9.82 9.65
CA TRP A 146 4.45 -10.93 9.22
C TRP A 146 4.37 -12.10 10.21
N MET A 147 4.47 -13.30 9.68
CA MET A 147 4.38 -14.58 10.39
C MET A 147 5.57 -15.47 10.00
N GLU A 148 5.45 -16.79 10.19
CA GLU A 148 6.48 -17.78 9.88
C GLU A 148 6.78 -17.85 8.36
N LYS A 149 7.95 -18.37 8.05
CA LYS A 149 8.32 -18.65 6.66
C LYS A 149 7.44 -19.75 6.08
N VAL A 150 7.16 -19.63 4.77
CA VAL A 150 6.61 -20.75 3.99
C VAL A 150 7.70 -21.81 3.86
N SER A 151 7.45 -23.01 4.33
CA SER A 151 8.40 -24.12 4.22
C SER A 151 8.62 -24.52 2.77
N LYS A 152 9.67 -25.28 2.52
CA LYS A 152 9.94 -25.82 1.18
C LYS A 152 8.80 -26.74 0.74
N GLU A 153 8.32 -27.58 1.62
CA GLU A 153 7.26 -28.56 1.38
C GLU A 153 5.92 -27.87 1.06
N GLU A 154 5.58 -26.78 1.77
CA GLU A 154 4.39 -25.98 1.48
C GLU A 154 4.47 -25.32 0.10
N TYR A 155 5.63 -24.75 -0.23
CA TYR A 155 5.84 -24.09 -1.52
C TYR A 155 5.84 -25.07 -2.69
N GLU A 156 6.41 -26.28 -2.54
CA GLU A 156 6.54 -27.28 -3.60
C GLU A 156 5.26 -28.05 -3.91
N ARG A 157 4.21 -27.96 -3.07
CA ARG A 157 2.91 -28.62 -3.35
C ARG A 157 2.33 -28.21 -4.71
N GLY A 158 2.70 -27.05 -5.22
CA GLY A 158 2.25 -26.58 -6.53
C GLY A 158 0.76 -26.24 -6.61
N PRO A 159 0.33 -25.64 -7.72
CA PRO A 159 -1.09 -25.49 -8.03
C PRO A 159 -1.73 -26.87 -8.27
N SER A 160 -2.97 -27.04 -7.79
CA SER A 160 -3.82 -28.22 -8.04
C SER A 160 -4.47 -28.11 -9.40
#